data_99096bf7ab03693e09d7b258e37d4b01
#
_entry.id   99096bf7ab03693e09d7b258e37d4b01
#
_cell.length_a   1.000
_cell.length_b   1.000
_cell.length_c   1.000
_cell.angle_alpha   90.00
_cell.angle_beta   90.00
_cell.angle_gamma   90.00
#
_symmetry.space_group_name_H-M   'P 1'
#
loop_
_entity.id
_entity.type
_entity.pdbx_description
1 polymer ?
#
loop_
_entity_poly.entity_id
_entity_poly.type
_entity_poly.pdbx_seq_one_letter_code
_entity_poly.pdbx_strand_id
1 'polypeptide(L)'
;SIMTETGDYRFLAGNRHGNHLMLSTFDGIHAYIFDMVITDKGIQGLHQSGAVYAETFEGHADADASLSDPTQLSSYHEGDAPLQFTLPDHATGESFTYDGHANRVTLIQILGSWCPNCMDESEALKEIYQEYHERGLDVIALAFERSEDPLIARPALIKMVHDIGMPYPVLYAGKADKGAVEQLLPGLSNFMSYPTAILLDRQGLVREVHTGFNGPGTSLYQAWLAEQKSHIEELLNE
;
A
#
# COMPACT_ATOMS: atom_id res chain seq x y z
N SER A 1 -10.72 -2.72 -13.09
CA SER A 1 -9.28 -2.95 -12.86
C SER A 1 -8.87 -4.40 -13.10
N ILE A 2 -7.57 -4.66 -13.21
CA ILE A 2 -6.97 -5.98 -13.05
C ILE A 2 -6.33 -5.99 -11.66
N MET A 3 -6.69 -6.98 -10.85
CA MET A 3 -6.18 -7.16 -9.50
C MET A 3 -5.03 -8.17 -9.48
N THR A 4 -4.07 -7.95 -8.61
CA THR A 4 -2.94 -8.86 -8.33
C THR A 4 -2.92 -9.21 -6.84
N GLU A 5 -2.05 -10.10 -6.42
CA GLU A 5 -1.89 -10.48 -5.01
C GLU A 5 -1.61 -9.30 -4.08
N THR A 6 -0.97 -8.24 -4.58
CA THR A 6 -0.51 -7.12 -3.74
C THR A 6 -0.99 -5.76 -4.19
N GLY A 7 -1.90 -5.70 -5.17
CA GLY A 7 -2.41 -4.41 -5.66
C GLY A 7 -3.25 -4.55 -6.91
N ASP A 8 -3.44 -3.44 -7.61
CA ASP A 8 -4.24 -3.39 -8.82
C ASP A 8 -3.70 -2.36 -9.84
N TYR A 9 -4.17 -2.46 -11.07
CA TYR A 9 -3.83 -1.53 -12.15
C TYR A 9 -4.78 -0.34 -12.24
N ARG A 10 -5.45 0.02 -11.13
CA ARG A 10 -6.36 1.16 -11.04
C ARG A 10 -7.47 1.12 -12.11
N PHE A 11 -7.76 2.25 -12.73
CA PHE A 11 -8.82 2.38 -13.74
C PHE A 11 -8.27 2.12 -15.14
N LEU A 12 -8.60 0.98 -15.72
CA LEU A 12 -8.28 0.65 -17.10
C LEU A 12 -9.38 1.14 -18.04
N ALA A 13 -9.00 1.78 -19.14
CA ALA A 13 -9.90 2.20 -20.18
C ALA A 13 -9.40 1.68 -21.55
N GLY A 14 -10.31 1.46 -22.49
CA GLY A 14 -9.90 0.99 -23.80
C GLY A 14 -11.03 0.67 -24.77
N ASN A 15 -10.71 -0.06 -25.83
CA ASN A 15 -11.61 -0.37 -26.91
C ASN A 15 -11.64 -1.87 -27.21
N ARG A 16 -12.79 -2.33 -27.67
CA ARG A 16 -12.99 -3.69 -28.17
C ARG A 16 -13.39 -3.69 -29.63
N HIS A 17 -12.68 -4.45 -30.45
CA HIS A 17 -13.00 -4.71 -31.84
C HIS A 17 -13.09 -6.23 -32.10
N GLY A 18 -14.32 -6.75 -32.19
CA GLY A 18 -14.53 -8.20 -32.27
C GLY A 18 -14.00 -8.89 -31.01
N ASN A 19 -13.03 -9.77 -31.20
CA ASN A 19 -12.37 -10.52 -30.13
C ASN A 19 -11.12 -9.80 -29.58
N HIS A 20 -10.69 -8.71 -30.19
CA HIS A 20 -9.52 -7.95 -29.76
C HIS A 20 -9.94 -6.89 -28.75
N LEU A 21 -9.25 -6.86 -27.59
CA LEU A 21 -9.46 -5.92 -26.50
C LEU A 21 -8.13 -5.26 -26.16
N MET A 22 -8.10 -3.93 -26.23
CA MET A 22 -6.95 -3.14 -25.80
C MET A 22 -7.35 -2.26 -24.63
N LEU A 23 -6.68 -2.41 -23.49
CA LEU A 23 -6.87 -1.62 -22.28
C LEU A 23 -5.59 -0.90 -21.93
N SER A 24 -5.71 0.29 -21.36
CA SER A 24 -4.55 1.06 -20.89
C SER A 24 -4.91 1.89 -19.68
N THR A 25 -3.87 2.24 -18.92
CA THR A 25 -3.94 3.22 -17.84
C THR A 25 -2.59 3.92 -17.69
N PHE A 26 -2.63 5.12 -17.12
CA PHE A 26 -1.46 5.83 -16.64
C PHE A 26 -1.71 6.19 -15.17
N ASP A 27 -0.89 5.66 -14.29
CA ASP A 27 -1.05 5.79 -12.84
C ASP A 27 -0.29 7.00 -12.24
N GLY A 28 0.31 7.82 -13.11
CA GLY A 28 1.16 8.96 -12.73
C GLY A 28 2.66 8.64 -12.82
N ILE A 29 3.03 7.37 -12.88
CA ILE A 29 4.42 6.88 -12.91
C ILE A 29 4.63 5.86 -14.04
N HIS A 30 3.66 4.95 -14.22
CA HIS A 30 3.74 3.88 -15.20
C HIS A 30 2.63 4.01 -16.24
N ALA A 31 2.98 3.74 -17.49
CA ALA A 31 2.02 3.58 -18.57
C ALA A 31 1.83 2.08 -18.82
N TYR A 32 0.64 1.56 -18.55
CA TYR A 32 0.30 0.16 -18.77
C TYR A 32 -0.57 -0.01 -20.01
N ILE A 33 -0.27 -1.03 -20.79
CA ILE A 33 -1.08 -1.47 -21.93
C ILE A 33 -1.29 -2.98 -21.80
N PHE A 34 -2.56 -3.40 -21.93
CA PHE A 34 -2.98 -4.78 -22.06
C PHE A 34 -3.61 -4.95 -23.44
N ASP A 35 -2.89 -5.59 -24.34
CA ASP A 35 -3.34 -5.90 -25.71
C ASP A 35 -3.65 -7.40 -25.77
N MET A 36 -4.94 -7.76 -25.90
CA MET A 36 -5.37 -9.14 -25.74
C MET A 36 -6.43 -9.59 -26.73
N VAL A 37 -6.46 -10.88 -26.99
CA VAL A 37 -7.47 -11.56 -27.79
C VAL A 37 -8.29 -12.50 -26.93
N ILE A 38 -9.62 -12.38 -27.04
CA ILE A 38 -10.57 -13.29 -26.43
C ILE A 38 -10.73 -14.52 -27.34
N THR A 39 -10.56 -15.70 -26.79
CA THR A 39 -10.69 -16.98 -27.49
C THR A 39 -11.76 -17.86 -26.84
N ASP A 40 -12.08 -18.99 -27.46
CA ASP A 40 -13.00 -19.98 -26.88
C ASP A 40 -12.44 -20.61 -25.58
N LYS A 41 -11.13 -20.49 -25.34
CA LYS A 41 -10.44 -21.05 -24.17
C LYS A 41 -10.13 -20.01 -23.09
N GLY A 42 -10.38 -18.74 -23.36
CA GLY A 42 -10.06 -17.64 -22.43
C GLY A 42 -9.46 -16.44 -23.13
N ILE A 43 -8.47 -15.83 -22.53
CA ILE A 43 -7.75 -14.67 -23.07
C ILE A 43 -6.26 -14.97 -23.23
N GLN A 44 -5.63 -14.34 -24.19
CA GLN A 44 -4.18 -14.32 -24.33
C GLN A 44 -3.75 -12.95 -24.84
N GLY A 45 -2.59 -12.47 -24.40
CA GLY A 45 -2.17 -11.13 -24.79
C GLY A 45 -0.77 -10.75 -24.37
N LEU A 46 -0.50 -9.47 -24.53
CA LEU A 46 0.73 -8.80 -24.16
C LEU A 46 0.42 -7.73 -23.11
N HIS A 47 1.10 -7.77 -21.99
CA HIS A 47 1.18 -6.70 -21.01
C HIS A 47 2.45 -5.90 -21.23
N GLN A 48 2.34 -4.58 -21.26
CA GLN A 48 3.47 -3.65 -21.35
C GLN A 48 3.43 -2.66 -20.19
N SER A 49 4.59 -2.40 -19.60
CA SER A 49 4.77 -1.35 -18.59
C SER A 49 5.88 -0.40 -19.04
N GLY A 50 5.50 0.80 -19.41
CA GLY A 50 6.41 1.77 -20.01
C GLY A 50 7.01 1.29 -21.33
N ALA A 51 8.23 1.75 -21.62
CA ALA A 51 8.89 1.49 -22.92
C ALA A 51 9.78 0.21 -22.92
N VAL A 52 10.05 -0.38 -21.78
CA VAL A 52 11.11 -1.41 -21.63
C VAL A 52 10.63 -2.75 -21.11
N TYR A 53 9.45 -2.80 -20.50
CA TYR A 53 8.91 -4.05 -19.97
C TYR A 53 7.73 -4.54 -20.79
N ALA A 54 7.81 -5.79 -21.23
CA ALA A 54 6.71 -6.46 -21.93
C ALA A 54 6.74 -7.96 -21.60
N GLU A 55 5.57 -8.53 -21.35
CA GLU A 55 5.38 -9.97 -21.09
C GLU A 55 4.09 -10.46 -21.74
N THR A 56 4.08 -11.71 -22.17
CA THR A 56 2.88 -12.39 -22.61
C THR A 56 2.12 -12.98 -21.43
N PHE A 57 0.81 -12.98 -21.52
CA PHE A 57 -0.05 -13.64 -20.53
C PHE A 57 -1.14 -14.43 -21.20
N GLU A 58 -1.66 -15.40 -20.49
CA GLU A 58 -2.88 -16.12 -20.82
C GLU A 58 -3.76 -16.27 -19.58
N GLY A 59 -5.05 -16.40 -19.80
CA GLY A 59 -6.01 -16.57 -18.71
C GLY A 59 -7.27 -17.28 -19.20
N HIS A 60 -7.99 -17.86 -18.26
CA HIS A 60 -9.27 -18.53 -18.50
C HIS A 60 -10.29 -18.08 -17.45
N ALA A 61 -11.56 -18.25 -17.78
CA ALA A 61 -12.61 -17.98 -16.80
C ALA A 61 -12.59 -19.08 -15.72
N ASP A 62 -12.53 -18.65 -14.47
CA ASP A 62 -12.61 -19.48 -13.30
C ASP A 62 -13.53 -18.81 -12.27
N ALA A 63 -14.64 -19.45 -11.94
CA ALA A 63 -15.62 -18.90 -11.01
C ALA A 63 -15.14 -18.96 -9.54
N ASP A 64 -14.17 -19.82 -9.26
CA ASP A 64 -13.60 -20.02 -7.92
C ASP A 64 -12.27 -19.27 -7.73
N ALA A 65 -11.84 -18.49 -8.74
CA ALA A 65 -10.63 -17.70 -8.65
C ALA A 65 -10.74 -16.66 -7.54
N SER A 66 -9.75 -16.65 -6.66
CA SER A 66 -9.60 -15.69 -5.57
C SER A 66 -8.15 -15.29 -5.39
N LEU A 67 -7.91 -14.11 -4.85
CA LEU A 67 -6.59 -13.70 -4.37
C LEU A 67 -6.35 -14.31 -2.99
N SER A 68 -5.08 -14.42 -2.63
CA SER A 68 -4.68 -14.81 -1.28
C SER A 68 -5.16 -13.77 -0.27
N ASP A 69 -5.34 -14.20 0.98
CA ASP A 69 -5.67 -13.30 2.07
C ASP A 69 -4.47 -12.36 2.33
N PRO A 70 -4.62 -11.04 2.18
CA PRO A 70 -3.54 -10.08 2.33
C PRO A 70 -2.95 -10.02 3.74
N THR A 71 -3.68 -10.52 4.75
CA THR A 71 -3.19 -10.60 6.14
C THR A 71 -2.31 -11.82 6.40
N GLN A 72 -2.22 -12.73 5.42
CA GLN A 72 -1.40 -13.94 5.49
C GLN A 72 -0.13 -13.85 4.63
N LEU A 73 0.03 -12.79 3.83
CA LEU A 73 1.16 -12.64 2.90
C LEU A 73 2.45 -12.22 3.60
N SER A 74 2.35 -11.36 4.61
CA SER A 74 3.44 -10.98 5.51
C SER A 74 3.03 -11.27 6.94
N SER A 75 3.99 -11.41 7.85
CA SER A 75 3.71 -11.68 9.26
C SER A 75 4.64 -10.88 10.18
N TYR A 76 4.23 -10.69 11.42
CA TYR A 76 5.02 -10.02 12.44
C TYR A 76 5.27 -10.96 13.62
N HIS A 77 6.53 -11.14 14.03
CA HIS A 77 6.96 -12.14 15.02
C HIS A 77 7.99 -11.56 15.99
N GLU A 78 7.62 -10.59 16.78
CA GLU A 78 8.54 -10.01 17.78
C GLU A 78 8.08 -10.23 19.24
N GLY A 79 7.19 -11.20 19.46
CA GLY A 79 6.66 -11.50 20.78
C GLY A 79 5.83 -10.33 21.34
N ASP A 80 5.96 -10.06 22.65
CA ASP A 80 5.19 -9.04 23.36
C ASP A 80 5.90 -7.67 23.43
N ALA A 81 6.93 -7.43 22.62
CA ALA A 81 7.64 -6.15 22.61
C ALA A 81 6.90 -5.11 21.75
N PRO A 82 6.63 -3.90 22.27
CA PRO A 82 6.07 -2.82 21.47
C PRO A 82 6.99 -2.42 20.32
N LEU A 83 6.39 -2.12 19.16
CA LEU A 83 7.12 -1.61 18.02
C LEU A 83 7.74 -0.25 18.33
N GLN A 84 9.00 -0.05 17.97
CA GLN A 84 9.74 1.21 18.23
C GLN A 84 10.61 1.60 17.04
N PHE A 85 10.67 2.88 16.74
CA PHE A 85 11.61 3.44 15.76
C PHE A 85 11.84 4.93 15.98
N THR A 86 12.95 5.44 15.45
CA THR A 86 13.25 6.88 15.37
C THR A 86 13.68 7.20 13.96
N LEU A 87 12.94 8.09 13.29
CA LEU A 87 13.15 8.47 11.90
C LEU A 87 13.01 9.99 11.72
N PRO A 88 13.64 10.58 10.69
CA PRO A 88 13.46 11.99 10.39
C PRO A 88 12.09 12.24 9.72
N ASP A 89 11.45 13.32 10.13
CA ASP A 89 10.29 13.88 9.43
C ASP A 89 10.65 14.22 7.97
N HIS A 90 9.75 13.95 7.06
CA HIS A 90 9.98 14.10 5.62
C HIS A 90 10.28 15.55 5.19
N ALA A 91 9.65 16.54 5.83
CA ALA A 91 9.76 17.95 5.46
C ALA A 91 10.85 18.66 6.24
N THR A 92 10.87 18.52 7.57
CA THR A 92 11.78 19.25 8.45
C THR A 92 13.12 18.55 8.65
N GLY A 93 13.12 17.20 8.63
CA GLY A 93 14.28 16.37 8.99
C GLY A 93 14.48 16.26 10.50
N GLU A 94 13.59 16.80 11.31
CA GLU A 94 13.60 16.61 12.76
C GLU A 94 13.28 15.16 13.12
N SER A 95 13.92 14.68 14.19
CA SER A 95 13.72 13.30 14.64
C SER A 95 12.33 13.12 15.25
N PHE A 96 11.58 12.17 14.74
CA PHE A 96 10.34 11.67 15.29
C PHE A 96 10.61 10.28 15.92
N THR A 97 10.20 10.08 17.17
CA THR A 97 10.31 8.79 17.86
C THR A 97 8.93 8.23 18.13
N TYR A 98 8.69 7.01 17.70
CA TYR A 98 7.57 6.17 18.12
C TYR A 98 8.11 5.11 19.10
N ASP A 99 7.60 5.10 20.32
CA ASP A 99 8.06 4.23 21.40
C ASP A 99 7.05 3.13 21.77
N GLY A 100 5.94 3.04 21.04
CA GLY A 100 4.90 2.05 21.25
C GLY A 100 4.01 2.28 22.47
N HIS A 101 4.22 3.36 23.23
CA HIS A 101 3.51 3.59 24.51
C HIS A 101 2.52 4.76 24.47
N ALA A 102 2.08 5.18 23.30
CA ALA A 102 1.20 6.34 23.15
C ALA A 102 -0.21 6.15 23.74
N ASN A 103 -0.59 4.96 24.20
CA ASN A 103 -1.95 4.59 24.65
C ASN A 103 -3.01 4.93 23.58
N ARG A 104 -2.64 4.77 22.33
CA ARG A 104 -3.47 5.01 21.15
C ARG A 104 -3.33 3.84 20.19
N VAL A 105 -4.41 3.48 19.53
CA VAL A 105 -4.36 2.57 18.39
C VAL A 105 -3.53 3.24 17.30
N THR A 106 -2.59 2.53 16.70
CA THR A 106 -1.72 3.12 15.69
C THR A 106 -1.75 2.30 14.41
N LEU A 107 -1.96 2.95 13.27
CA LEU A 107 -1.80 2.34 11.96
C LEU A 107 -0.52 2.88 11.32
N ILE A 108 0.40 1.98 10.98
CA ILE A 108 1.64 2.30 10.29
C ILE A 108 1.49 1.92 8.83
N GLN A 109 1.66 2.89 7.93
CA GLN A 109 1.71 2.66 6.49
C GLN A 109 3.16 2.61 6.01
N ILE A 110 3.57 1.52 5.39
CA ILE A 110 4.85 1.41 4.68
C ILE A 110 4.62 1.75 3.22
N LEU A 111 5.17 2.87 2.76
CA LEU A 111 4.90 3.44 1.45
C LEU A 111 6.15 3.89 0.70
N GLY A 112 5.96 4.32 -0.54
CA GLY A 112 6.90 5.11 -1.32
C GLY A 112 6.15 6.11 -2.20
N SER A 113 6.69 7.32 -2.37
CA SER A 113 6.06 8.37 -3.21
C SER A 113 5.96 7.98 -4.70
N TRP A 114 6.67 6.94 -5.09
CA TRP A 114 6.70 6.35 -6.43
C TRP A 114 5.67 5.23 -6.63
N CYS A 115 4.86 4.92 -5.62
CA CYS A 115 3.94 3.77 -5.60
C CYS A 115 2.49 4.24 -5.72
N PRO A 116 1.81 4.02 -6.84
CA PRO A 116 0.44 4.49 -7.06
C PRO A 116 -0.59 3.91 -6.09
N ASN A 117 -0.50 2.60 -5.79
CA ASN A 117 -1.39 1.97 -4.81
C ASN A 117 -1.18 2.52 -3.40
N CYS A 118 0.06 2.99 -3.08
CA CYS A 118 0.33 3.69 -1.82
C CYS A 118 -0.39 5.04 -1.76
N MET A 119 -0.46 5.75 -2.88
CA MET A 119 -1.21 7.03 -2.96
C MET A 119 -2.71 6.80 -2.74
N ASP A 120 -3.28 5.75 -3.34
CA ASP A 120 -4.69 5.39 -3.17
C ASP A 120 -4.99 4.97 -1.71
N GLU A 121 -4.09 4.18 -1.09
CA GLU A 121 -4.23 3.84 0.33
C GLU A 121 -4.09 5.08 1.23
N SER A 122 -3.16 6.00 0.93
CA SER A 122 -2.99 7.23 1.70
C SER A 122 -4.23 8.14 1.65
N GLU A 123 -4.94 8.19 0.51
CA GLU A 123 -6.23 8.89 0.42
C GLU A 123 -7.28 8.24 1.34
N ALA A 124 -7.38 6.92 1.36
CA ALA A 124 -8.29 6.20 2.24
C ALA A 124 -7.92 6.38 3.72
N LEU A 125 -6.61 6.31 4.04
CA LEU A 125 -6.13 6.51 5.41
C LEU A 125 -6.31 7.95 5.90
N LYS A 126 -6.26 8.94 5.02
CA LYS A 126 -6.61 10.32 5.36
C LYS A 126 -8.05 10.41 5.88
N GLU A 127 -9.01 9.77 5.20
CA GLU A 127 -10.40 9.74 5.62
C GLU A 127 -10.58 8.99 6.95
N ILE A 128 -9.93 7.84 7.10
CA ILE A 128 -9.92 7.06 8.35
C ILE A 128 -9.33 7.90 9.50
N TYR A 129 -8.20 8.57 9.27
CA TYR A 129 -7.58 9.43 10.28
C TYR A 129 -8.53 10.56 10.72
N GLN A 130 -9.16 11.24 9.77
CA GLN A 130 -10.10 12.32 10.08
C GLN A 130 -11.31 11.84 10.91
N GLU A 131 -11.77 10.61 10.68
CA GLU A 131 -12.90 10.02 11.40
C GLU A 131 -12.53 9.54 12.81
N TYR A 132 -11.32 8.97 12.99
CA TYR A 132 -10.96 8.23 14.21
C TYR A 132 -9.89 8.87 15.08
N HIS A 133 -9.16 9.88 14.60
CA HIS A 133 -8.06 10.49 15.33
C HIS A 133 -8.49 11.01 16.73
N GLU A 134 -9.56 11.77 16.79
CA GLU A 134 -10.12 12.30 18.05
C GLU A 134 -10.65 11.18 18.98
N ARG A 135 -10.88 9.98 18.42
CA ARG A 135 -11.33 8.80 19.17
C ARG A 135 -10.17 7.94 19.68
N GLY A 136 -8.93 8.24 19.31
CA GLY A 136 -7.75 7.57 19.80
C GLY A 136 -6.96 6.78 18.76
N LEU A 137 -7.15 7.05 17.46
CA LEU A 137 -6.31 6.51 16.39
C LEU A 137 -5.19 7.47 16.04
N ASP A 138 -3.98 6.94 15.86
CA ASP A 138 -2.90 7.59 15.14
C ASP A 138 -2.58 6.85 13.84
N VAL A 139 -2.12 7.60 12.83
CA VAL A 139 -1.55 7.06 11.60
C VAL A 139 -0.14 7.60 11.44
N ILE A 140 0.81 6.76 11.06
CA ILE A 140 2.19 7.12 10.79
C ILE A 140 2.62 6.48 9.48
N ALA A 141 3.16 7.26 8.55
CA ALA A 141 3.67 6.74 7.29
C ALA A 141 5.20 6.63 7.31
N LEU A 142 5.73 5.45 6.95
CA LEU A 142 7.15 5.16 6.78
C LEU A 142 7.47 5.12 5.29
N ALA A 143 8.13 6.17 4.80
CA ALA A 143 8.39 6.34 3.38
C ALA A 143 9.77 5.80 2.97
N PHE A 144 9.76 4.77 2.12
CA PHE A 144 10.93 4.21 1.49
C PHE A 144 11.01 4.68 0.03
N GLU A 145 12.03 5.45 -0.30
CA GLU A 145 12.16 6.12 -1.57
C GLU A 145 13.14 5.42 -2.52
N ARG A 146 13.04 5.70 -3.84
CA ARG A 146 13.95 5.09 -4.84
C ARG A 146 15.40 5.54 -4.69
N SER A 147 15.64 6.69 -4.03
CA SER A 147 16.98 7.25 -3.79
C SER A 147 17.30 7.27 -2.30
N GLU A 148 18.54 6.93 -1.96
CA GLU A 148 19.10 7.12 -0.61
C GLU A 148 19.47 8.56 -0.31
N ASP A 149 19.64 9.40 -1.36
CA ASP A 149 19.95 10.80 -1.21
C ASP A 149 18.69 11.60 -0.80
N PRO A 150 18.63 12.15 0.41
CA PRO A 150 17.46 12.92 0.87
C PRO A 150 17.17 14.16 0.01
N LEU A 151 18.17 14.71 -0.68
CA LEU A 151 17.97 15.85 -1.58
C LEU A 151 17.18 15.47 -2.83
N ILE A 152 17.22 14.20 -3.21
CA ILE A 152 16.46 13.64 -4.34
C ILE A 152 15.11 13.08 -3.85
N ALA A 153 15.11 12.37 -2.75
CA ALA A 153 13.93 11.66 -2.21
C ALA A 153 12.89 12.64 -1.63
N ARG A 154 13.30 13.58 -0.80
CA ARG A 154 12.38 14.45 -0.06
C ARG A 154 11.47 15.33 -0.92
N PRO A 155 11.91 15.93 -2.05
CA PRO A 155 11.01 16.73 -2.88
C PRO A 155 9.79 15.97 -3.41
N ALA A 156 9.96 14.70 -3.84
CA ALA A 156 8.87 13.88 -4.31
C ALA A 156 7.89 13.53 -3.16
N LEU A 157 8.43 13.21 -2.00
CA LEU A 157 7.66 12.91 -0.80
C LEU A 157 6.88 14.13 -0.28
N ILE A 158 7.51 15.30 -0.22
CA ILE A 158 6.84 16.56 0.14
C ILE A 158 5.70 16.86 -0.82
N LYS A 159 5.93 16.64 -2.14
CA LYS A 159 4.88 16.83 -3.14
C LYS A 159 3.71 15.88 -2.92
N MET A 160 3.96 14.59 -2.71
CA MET A 160 2.92 13.59 -2.44
C MET A 160 2.09 13.97 -1.22
N VAL A 161 2.74 14.29 -0.10
CA VAL A 161 2.08 14.68 1.16
C VAL A 161 1.19 15.91 0.96
N HIS A 162 1.71 16.92 0.24
CA HIS A 162 0.95 18.13 -0.07
C HIS A 162 -0.26 17.85 -0.98
N ASP A 163 -0.05 17.09 -2.06
CA ASP A 163 -1.10 16.84 -3.07
C ASP A 163 -2.26 15.99 -2.50
N ILE A 164 -1.95 14.99 -1.68
CA ILE A 164 -2.93 14.16 -0.98
C ILE A 164 -3.54 14.93 0.20
N GLY A 165 -2.78 15.84 0.81
CA GLY A 165 -3.18 16.53 2.03
C GLY A 165 -3.16 15.59 3.25
N MET A 166 -2.08 14.79 3.39
CA MET A 166 -1.92 13.83 4.49
C MET A 166 -1.82 14.58 5.83
N PRO A 167 -2.73 14.34 6.79
CA PRO A 167 -2.80 15.09 8.05
C PRO A 167 -1.97 14.46 9.19
N TYR A 168 -1.23 13.40 8.92
CA TYR A 168 -0.47 12.59 9.88
C TYR A 168 1.03 12.59 9.57
N PRO A 169 1.89 12.20 10.53
CA PRO A 169 3.32 12.14 10.34
C PRO A 169 3.74 11.25 9.17
N VAL A 170 4.62 11.78 8.32
CA VAL A 170 5.28 11.04 7.24
C VAL A 170 6.79 11.10 7.46
N LEU A 171 7.41 9.94 7.63
CA LEU A 171 8.81 9.83 8.04
C LEU A 171 9.62 9.24 6.89
N TYR A 172 10.79 9.83 6.63
CA TYR A 172 11.71 9.26 5.65
C TYR A 172 12.47 8.08 6.25
N ALA A 173 12.20 6.88 5.73
CA ALA A 173 12.72 5.61 6.24
C ALA A 173 13.90 5.06 5.43
N GLY A 174 14.30 5.75 4.34
CA GLY A 174 15.45 5.36 3.53
C GLY A 174 15.08 4.87 2.14
N LYS A 175 15.93 3.98 1.59
CA LYS A 175 15.75 3.43 0.24
C LYS A 175 14.73 2.31 0.20
N ALA A 176 13.95 2.26 -0.88
CA ALA A 176 13.00 1.20 -1.17
C ALA A 176 13.73 -0.12 -1.46
N ASP A 177 13.96 -0.88 -0.41
CA ASP A 177 14.58 -2.19 -0.42
C ASP A 177 13.90 -3.08 0.64
N LYS A 178 13.61 -4.33 0.29
CA LYS A 178 12.91 -5.25 1.22
C LYS A 178 13.71 -5.49 2.51
N GLY A 179 15.02 -5.66 2.38
CA GLY A 179 15.91 -5.84 3.54
C GLY A 179 15.98 -4.60 4.43
N ALA A 180 15.90 -3.40 3.86
CA ALA A 180 15.84 -2.16 4.64
C ALA A 180 14.56 -2.05 5.47
N VAL A 181 13.42 -2.49 4.92
CA VAL A 181 12.15 -2.53 5.65
C VAL A 181 12.23 -3.50 6.82
N GLU A 182 12.69 -4.74 6.58
CA GLU A 182 12.82 -5.77 7.62
C GLU A 182 13.89 -5.42 8.66
N GLN A 183 14.92 -4.67 8.27
CA GLN A 183 15.93 -4.17 9.22
C GLN A 183 15.37 -3.08 10.14
N LEU A 184 14.51 -2.19 9.61
CA LEU A 184 13.84 -1.17 10.42
C LEU A 184 12.77 -1.77 11.33
N LEU A 185 12.09 -2.81 10.85
CA LEU A 185 10.99 -3.51 11.53
C LEU A 185 11.34 -4.98 11.68
N PRO A 186 12.25 -5.35 12.61
CA PRO A 186 12.88 -6.69 12.64
C PRO A 186 11.89 -7.82 12.92
N GLY A 187 10.72 -7.53 13.50
CA GLY A 187 9.65 -8.50 13.66
C GLY A 187 8.87 -8.80 12.37
N LEU A 188 8.95 -7.92 11.37
CA LEU A 188 8.27 -8.11 10.08
C LEU A 188 9.04 -9.14 9.25
N SER A 189 8.34 -10.15 8.79
CA SER A 189 8.90 -11.19 7.92
C SER A 189 8.10 -11.35 6.65
N ASN A 190 8.79 -11.73 5.59
CA ASN A 190 8.24 -11.88 4.25
C ASN A 190 7.61 -10.58 3.72
N PHE A 191 8.27 -9.45 3.92
CA PHE A 191 7.80 -8.20 3.31
C PHE A 191 7.75 -8.33 1.78
N MET A 192 6.57 -8.22 1.20
CA MET A 192 6.35 -8.50 -0.23
C MET A 192 6.25 -7.25 -1.09
N SER A 193 5.53 -6.22 -0.63
CA SER A 193 5.18 -5.08 -1.49
C SER A 193 4.91 -3.79 -0.73
N TYR A 194 4.88 -2.72 -1.49
CA TYR A 194 4.31 -1.44 -1.10
C TYR A 194 2.91 -1.28 -1.74
N PRO A 195 1.89 -0.78 -0.99
CA PRO A 195 1.95 -0.52 0.44
C PRO A 195 1.88 -1.80 1.28
N THR A 196 2.26 -1.69 2.55
CA THR A 196 1.92 -2.64 3.61
C THR A 196 1.50 -1.83 4.82
N ALA A 197 0.37 -2.18 5.43
CA ALA A 197 -0.13 -1.56 6.65
C ALA A 197 0.08 -2.48 7.86
N ILE A 198 0.42 -1.89 9.01
CA ILE A 198 0.56 -2.59 10.28
C ILE A 198 -0.36 -1.90 11.30
N LEU A 199 -1.30 -2.64 11.86
CA LEU A 199 -2.21 -2.15 12.88
C LEU A 199 -1.74 -2.59 14.27
N LEU A 200 -1.60 -1.62 15.18
CA LEU A 200 -1.13 -1.82 16.55
C LEU A 200 -2.21 -1.41 17.55
N ASP A 201 -2.30 -2.15 18.64
CA ASP A 201 -3.15 -1.79 19.76
C ASP A 201 -2.58 -0.64 20.62
N ARG A 202 -3.30 -0.30 21.70
CA ARG A 202 -2.91 0.78 22.62
C ARG A 202 -1.61 0.52 23.38
N GLN A 203 -1.16 -0.74 23.43
CA GLN A 203 0.09 -1.17 24.04
C GLN A 203 1.26 -1.19 23.05
N GLY A 204 1.01 -0.84 21.77
CA GLY A 204 2.00 -0.85 20.69
C GLY A 204 2.31 -2.25 20.16
N LEU A 205 1.47 -3.25 20.48
CA LEU A 205 1.61 -4.61 19.99
C LEU A 205 0.95 -4.74 18.62
N VAL A 206 1.62 -5.42 17.71
CA VAL A 206 1.09 -5.66 16.35
C VAL A 206 -0.09 -6.64 16.41
N ARG A 207 -1.21 -6.23 15.87
CA ARG A 207 -2.45 -7.01 15.81
C ARG A 207 -2.74 -7.53 14.40
N GLU A 208 -2.31 -6.79 13.38
CA GLU A 208 -2.49 -7.16 11.98
C GLU A 208 -1.39 -6.60 11.10
N VAL A 209 -1.02 -7.35 10.07
CA VAL A 209 -0.21 -6.88 8.93
C VAL A 209 -1.03 -7.12 7.66
N HIS A 210 -1.33 -6.08 6.93
CA HIS A 210 -2.05 -6.14 5.66
C HIS A 210 -1.10 -5.79 4.51
N THR A 211 -0.86 -6.73 3.62
CA THR A 211 0.08 -6.58 2.50
C THR A 211 -0.62 -6.22 1.22
N GLY A 212 -0.20 -5.12 0.60
CA GLY A 212 -0.78 -4.62 -0.64
C GLY A 212 -2.05 -3.81 -0.42
N PHE A 213 -2.62 -3.31 -1.52
CA PHE A 213 -3.84 -2.52 -1.48
C PHE A 213 -4.59 -2.61 -2.81
N ASN A 214 -5.85 -2.97 -2.74
CA ASN A 214 -6.76 -2.96 -3.88
C ASN A 214 -7.64 -1.70 -3.81
N GLY A 215 -7.32 -0.73 -4.64
CA GLY A 215 -7.87 0.62 -4.61
C GLY A 215 -9.31 0.74 -5.12
N PRO A 216 -9.82 1.98 -5.19
CA PRO A 216 -11.23 2.26 -5.52
C PRO A 216 -11.66 1.84 -6.94
N GLY A 217 -10.70 1.48 -7.81
CA GLY A 217 -10.97 0.86 -9.12
C GLY A 217 -11.41 -0.61 -9.05
N THR A 218 -11.41 -1.23 -7.88
CA THR A 218 -11.70 -2.65 -7.67
C THR A 218 -12.99 -2.89 -6.90
N SER A 219 -13.52 -4.11 -6.99
CA SER A 219 -14.66 -4.55 -6.17
C SER A 219 -14.29 -4.84 -4.71
N LEU A 220 -12.99 -4.93 -4.38
CA LEU A 220 -12.50 -5.26 -3.03
C LEU A 220 -12.39 -4.03 -2.12
N TYR A 221 -12.29 -2.83 -2.68
CA TYR A 221 -12.03 -1.60 -1.92
C TYR A 221 -13.02 -1.34 -0.79
N GLN A 222 -14.33 -1.47 -1.06
CA GLN A 222 -15.35 -1.20 -0.05
C GLN A 222 -15.35 -2.22 1.10
N ALA A 223 -15.03 -3.48 0.78
CA ALA A 223 -14.88 -4.52 1.79
C ALA A 223 -13.67 -4.26 2.68
N TRP A 224 -12.52 -3.93 2.07
CA TRP A 224 -11.30 -3.54 2.78
C TRP A 224 -11.54 -2.34 3.72
N LEU A 225 -12.21 -1.29 3.22
CA LEU A 225 -12.49 -0.09 4.02
C LEU A 225 -13.37 -0.41 5.24
N ALA A 226 -14.38 -1.25 5.05
CA ALA A 226 -15.28 -1.67 6.13
C ALA A 226 -14.54 -2.54 7.18
N GLU A 227 -13.69 -3.44 6.74
CA GLU A 227 -12.88 -4.32 7.59
C GLU A 227 -11.86 -3.52 8.41
N GLN A 228 -11.09 -2.62 7.78
CA GLN A 228 -10.16 -1.74 8.48
C GLN A 228 -10.84 -0.91 9.56
N LYS A 229 -12.00 -0.31 9.26
CA LYS A 229 -12.78 0.44 10.25
C LYS A 229 -13.26 -0.44 11.40
N SER A 230 -13.69 -1.67 11.12
CA SER A 230 -14.11 -2.63 12.15
C SER A 230 -12.97 -3.00 13.09
N HIS A 231 -11.79 -3.32 12.56
CA HIS A 231 -10.61 -3.67 13.37
C HIS A 231 -10.14 -2.48 14.22
N ILE A 232 -10.14 -1.26 13.65
CA ILE A 232 -9.84 -0.04 14.40
C ILE A 232 -10.84 0.15 15.55
N GLU A 233 -12.14 -0.01 15.31
CA GLU A 233 -13.18 0.14 16.32
C GLU A 233 -13.07 -0.91 17.45
N GLU A 234 -12.73 -2.15 17.11
CA GLU A 234 -12.47 -3.20 18.10
C GLU A 234 -11.34 -2.77 19.05
N LEU A 235 -10.18 -2.35 18.50
CA LEU A 235 -9.05 -1.92 19.30
C LEU A 235 -9.27 -0.62 20.09
N LEU A 236 -10.10 0.28 19.56
CA LEU A 236 -10.49 1.50 20.27
C LEU A 236 -11.38 1.20 21.49
N ASN A 237 -12.07 0.06 21.52
CA ASN A 237 -12.96 -0.34 22.59
C ASN A 237 -12.30 -1.31 23.62
N GLU A 238 -11.09 -1.80 23.36
CA GLU A 238 -10.25 -2.53 24.33
C GLU A 238 -9.66 -1.58 25.38
#